data_dcfde00d4a651ada370dbb4db0a849d8
#
_entry.id   dcfde00d4a651ada370dbb4db0a849d8
#
_cell.length_a   1.000
_cell.length_b   1.000
_cell.length_c   1.000
_cell.angle_alpha   90.00
_cell.angle_beta   90.00
_cell.angle_gamma   90.00
#
_symmetry.space_group_name_H-M   'P 1'
#
loop_
_entity.id
_entity.type
_entity.pdbx_description
1 polymer ?
#
loop_
_entity_poly.entity_id
_entity_poly.type
_entity_poly.pdbx_seq_one_letter_code
_entity_poly.pdbx_strand_id
1 'polypeptide(L)'
;SSMFVMSLLFILMMFAAPAINPAGGYLSVDLSPDKLVPTFDWTYVTNLSILVFAVGGIEKISPYVNKTAGNPARQFPKAIIFTVAMVLVCALLGTVAMGMMFDPAEVNANFNSYVANGAYWAFQRLGNYYGVGNLLMIIYAACNAIGQFSTLVVSIDAPLRMLLGDENARQFVPKGLLKQNDKGAYINGIKMVVVLCGSIIL
;
A
#
# COMPACT_ATOMS: atom_id res chain seq x y z
N SER A 1 -1.43 -0.91 15.08
CA SER A 1 -1.29 0.03 14.01
C SER A 1 -2.27 -0.25 12.88
N SER A 2 -2.57 0.77 12.06
CA SER A 2 -3.58 0.71 10.99
C SER A 2 -3.36 -0.42 9.99
N MET A 3 -2.11 -0.70 9.61
CA MET A 3 -1.76 -1.79 8.70
C MET A 3 -2.18 -3.17 9.22
N PHE A 4 -2.00 -3.41 10.51
CA PHE A 4 -2.43 -4.68 11.13
C PHE A 4 -3.95 -4.83 11.10
N VAL A 5 -4.69 -3.76 11.39
CA VAL A 5 -6.16 -3.75 11.31
C VAL A 5 -6.63 -4.01 9.88
N MET A 6 -6.01 -3.35 8.87
CA MET A 6 -6.31 -3.60 7.46
C MET A 6 -6.07 -5.06 7.07
N SER A 7 -4.94 -5.64 7.48
CA SER A 7 -4.64 -7.06 7.20
C SER A 7 -5.67 -8.00 7.82
N LEU A 8 -6.11 -7.73 9.05
CA LEU A 8 -7.19 -8.50 9.68
C LEU A 8 -8.51 -8.38 8.92
N LEU A 9 -8.85 -7.19 8.43
CA LEU A 9 -10.05 -6.98 7.62
C LEU A 9 -9.98 -7.76 6.29
N PHE A 10 -8.82 -7.78 5.62
CA PHE A 10 -8.63 -8.59 4.41
C PHE A 10 -8.74 -10.09 4.69
N ILE A 11 -8.16 -10.58 5.78
CA ILE A 11 -8.29 -11.97 6.20
C ILE A 11 -9.76 -12.31 6.48
N LEU A 12 -10.47 -11.45 7.21
CA LEU A 12 -11.90 -11.62 7.47
C LEU A 12 -12.72 -11.67 6.17
N MET A 13 -12.43 -10.77 5.24
CA MET A 13 -13.06 -10.73 3.93
C MET A 13 -12.84 -12.03 3.16
N MET A 14 -11.64 -12.57 3.19
CA MET A 14 -11.30 -13.80 2.49
C MET A 14 -12.12 -15.00 2.97
N PHE A 15 -12.32 -15.15 4.28
CA PHE A 15 -13.12 -16.23 4.83
C PHE A 15 -14.62 -16.04 4.56
N ALA A 16 -15.09 -14.80 4.49
CA ALA A 16 -16.50 -14.48 4.27
C ALA A 16 -16.88 -14.41 2.78
N ALA A 17 -15.93 -14.13 1.88
CA ALA A 17 -16.22 -13.92 0.46
C ALA A 17 -17.02 -15.07 -0.20
N PRO A 18 -16.72 -16.37 0.04
CA PRO A 18 -17.48 -17.46 -0.52
C PRO A 18 -18.93 -17.50 -0.03
N ALA A 19 -19.20 -17.05 1.21
CA ALA A 19 -20.53 -17.03 1.80
C ALA A 19 -21.35 -15.79 1.39
N ILE A 20 -20.68 -14.67 1.07
CA ILE A 20 -21.33 -13.43 0.63
C ILE A 20 -21.89 -13.56 -0.78
N ASN A 21 -21.36 -14.48 -1.58
CA ASN A 21 -21.83 -14.76 -2.92
C ASN A 21 -22.76 -15.99 -2.93
N PRO A 22 -24.06 -15.83 -2.63
CA PRO A 22 -24.99 -16.95 -2.50
C PRO A 22 -25.25 -17.69 -3.81
N ALA A 23 -24.96 -17.08 -4.95
CA ALA A 23 -25.16 -17.69 -6.26
C ALA A 23 -24.03 -18.63 -6.69
N GLY A 24 -22.94 -18.74 -5.91
CA GLY A 24 -21.80 -19.61 -6.21
C GLY A 24 -21.11 -19.32 -7.55
N GLY A 25 -21.45 -18.18 -8.18
CA GLY A 25 -21.15 -17.91 -9.58
C GLY A 25 -19.91 -17.07 -9.86
N TYR A 26 -19.37 -16.37 -8.86
CA TYR A 26 -18.30 -15.39 -9.14
C TYR A 26 -16.90 -15.91 -8.83
N LEU A 27 -16.67 -17.18 -8.82
CA LEU A 27 -15.33 -17.75 -8.95
C LEU A 27 -14.85 -17.53 -10.40
N SER A 28 -14.64 -16.27 -10.75
CA SER A 28 -14.02 -15.90 -12.02
C SER A 28 -12.50 -16.15 -12.03
N VAL A 29 -11.94 -16.62 -10.92
CA VAL A 29 -10.54 -17.02 -10.84
C VAL A 29 -10.43 -18.45 -11.35
N ASP A 30 -10.23 -18.57 -12.64
CA ASP A 30 -9.84 -19.83 -13.25
C ASP A 30 -8.38 -20.13 -12.87
N LEU A 31 -8.21 -21.08 -11.94
CA LEU A 31 -6.91 -21.53 -11.45
C LEU A 31 -6.31 -22.64 -12.33
N SER A 32 -6.84 -22.83 -13.55
CA SER A 32 -6.24 -23.79 -14.49
C SER A 32 -4.78 -23.42 -14.80
N PRO A 33 -3.89 -24.38 -14.99
CA PRO A 33 -2.46 -24.10 -15.28
C PRO A 33 -2.27 -23.16 -16.46
N ASP A 34 -3.12 -23.24 -17.48
CA ASP A 34 -3.08 -22.41 -18.69
C ASP A 34 -3.36 -20.92 -18.40
N LYS A 35 -4.07 -20.63 -17.31
CA LYS A 35 -4.38 -19.27 -16.87
C LYS A 35 -3.40 -18.73 -15.83
N LEU A 36 -2.68 -19.62 -15.15
CA LEU A 36 -1.67 -19.23 -14.16
C LEU A 36 -0.33 -18.84 -14.82
N VAL A 37 -0.09 -19.31 -16.05
CA VAL A 37 1.09 -18.89 -16.81
C VAL A 37 0.73 -17.66 -17.64
N PRO A 38 1.29 -16.48 -17.31
CA PRO A 38 0.98 -15.27 -18.05
C PRO A 38 1.50 -15.36 -19.49
N THR A 39 0.73 -14.86 -20.44
CA THR A 39 1.23 -14.58 -21.79
C THR A 39 2.13 -13.35 -21.71
N PHE A 40 3.40 -13.49 -22.11
CA PHE A 40 4.38 -12.40 -22.10
C PHE A 40 4.12 -11.48 -23.29
N ASP A 41 3.05 -10.70 -23.22
CA ASP A 41 2.70 -9.67 -24.19
C ASP A 41 2.97 -8.26 -23.61
N TRP A 42 2.72 -7.23 -24.41
CA TRP A 42 2.91 -5.84 -23.98
C TRP A 42 1.98 -5.43 -22.84
N THR A 43 0.80 -6.01 -22.79
CA THR A 43 -0.18 -5.81 -21.70
C THR A 43 0.35 -6.36 -20.39
N TYR A 44 1.01 -7.52 -20.41
CA TYR A 44 1.68 -8.09 -19.23
C TYR A 44 2.77 -7.16 -18.70
N VAL A 45 3.62 -6.61 -19.59
CA VAL A 45 4.69 -5.69 -19.19
C VAL A 45 4.12 -4.42 -18.55
N THR A 46 3.03 -3.88 -19.09
CA THR A 46 2.34 -2.72 -18.52
C THR A 46 1.77 -3.02 -17.14
N ASN A 47 1.11 -4.17 -16.98
CA ASN A 47 0.55 -4.59 -15.70
C ASN A 47 1.65 -4.90 -14.67
N LEU A 48 2.79 -5.46 -15.12
CA LEU A 48 3.95 -5.70 -14.25
C LEU A 48 4.49 -4.38 -13.66
N SER A 49 4.47 -3.28 -14.41
CA SER A 49 4.90 -1.97 -13.91
C SER A 49 4.05 -1.49 -12.73
N ILE A 50 2.74 -1.75 -12.75
CA ILE A 50 1.82 -1.45 -11.65
C ILE A 50 2.16 -2.30 -10.42
N LEU A 51 2.46 -3.59 -10.62
CA LEU A 51 2.86 -4.49 -9.52
C LEU A 51 4.21 -4.06 -8.91
N VAL A 52 5.19 -3.70 -9.73
CA VAL A 52 6.49 -3.17 -9.25
C VAL A 52 6.28 -1.90 -8.44
N PHE A 53 5.41 -1.00 -8.89
CA PHE A 53 5.06 0.21 -8.15
C PHE A 53 4.36 -0.11 -6.81
N ALA A 54 3.48 -1.11 -6.78
CA ALA A 54 2.77 -1.52 -5.57
C ALA A 54 3.69 -2.16 -4.52
N VAL A 55 4.74 -2.85 -4.95
CA VAL A 55 5.74 -3.49 -4.05
C VAL A 55 6.88 -2.53 -3.70
N GLY A 56 7.11 -1.50 -4.53
CA GLY A 56 8.13 -0.48 -4.31
C GLY A 56 7.90 0.32 -3.01
N GLY A 57 8.98 0.90 -2.47
CA GLY A 57 8.89 1.78 -1.30
C GLY A 57 9.55 1.23 -0.03
N ILE A 58 9.95 -0.05 -0.01
CA ILE A 58 10.72 -0.63 1.11
C ILE A 58 12.05 0.12 1.27
N GLU A 59 12.65 0.55 0.19
CA GLU A 59 13.88 1.35 0.17
C GLU A 59 13.74 2.68 0.95
N LYS A 60 12.52 3.24 1.04
CA LYS A 60 12.24 4.49 1.77
C LYS A 60 12.50 4.38 3.27
N ILE A 61 12.51 3.16 3.81
CA ILE A 61 12.80 2.95 5.24
C ILE A 61 14.30 2.78 5.53
N SER A 62 15.16 2.68 4.50
CA SER A 62 16.61 2.52 4.66
C SER A 62 17.27 3.59 5.53
N PRO A 63 16.92 4.90 5.48
CA PRO A 63 17.53 5.92 6.35
C PRO A 63 17.19 5.72 7.84
N TYR A 64 16.24 4.86 8.17
CA TYR A 64 15.82 4.59 9.55
C TYR A 64 16.43 3.31 10.13
N VAL A 65 17.23 2.56 9.36
CA VAL A 65 17.85 1.29 9.78
C VAL A 65 18.60 1.45 11.11
N ASN A 66 19.40 2.50 11.24
CA ASN A 66 20.20 2.78 12.43
C ASN A 66 19.35 3.16 13.66
N LYS A 67 18.05 3.44 13.47
CA LYS A 67 17.10 3.72 14.58
C LYS A 67 16.33 2.48 15.01
N THR A 68 16.59 1.33 14.39
CA THR A 68 15.95 0.06 14.75
C THR A 68 16.46 -0.39 16.12
N ALA A 69 15.52 -0.76 17.01
CA ALA A 69 15.86 -1.26 18.33
C ALA A 69 16.63 -2.59 18.25
N GLY A 70 17.67 -2.74 19.06
CA GLY A 70 18.53 -3.92 19.07
C GLY A 70 19.61 -3.87 18.00
N ASN A 71 19.99 -5.03 17.43
CA ASN A 71 20.98 -5.12 16.36
C ASN A 71 20.33 -4.86 15.01
N PRO A 72 20.56 -3.69 14.36
CA PRO A 72 19.94 -3.33 13.08
C PRO A 72 20.20 -4.35 11.98
N ALA A 73 21.43 -4.87 11.87
CA ALA A 73 21.83 -5.83 10.84
C ALA A 73 21.03 -7.13 10.90
N ARG A 74 20.48 -7.48 12.05
CA ARG A 74 19.71 -8.70 12.27
C ARG A 74 18.20 -8.47 12.25
N GLN A 75 17.75 -7.37 12.81
CA GLN A 75 16.31 -7.07 12.96
C GLN A 75 15.70 -6.51 11.67
N PHE A 76 16.44 -5.66 10.97
CA PHE A 76 15.93 -5.02 9.76
C PHE A 76 15.60 -6.01 8.63
N PRO A 77 16.49 -6.97 8.25
CA PRO A 77 16.13 -7.98 7.24
C PRO A 77 14.93 -8.84 7.65
N LYS A 78 14.81 -9.20 8.93
CA LYS A 78 13.65 -9.97 9.42
C LYS A 78 12.35 -9.18 9.28
N ALA A 79 12.37 -7.90 9.60
CA ALA A 79 11.21 -7.03 9.46
C ALA A 79 10.79 -6.90 7.99
N ILE A 80 11.76 -6.78 7.06
CA ILE A 80 11.49 -6.74 5.62
C ILE A 80 10.85 -8.04 5.14
N ILE A 81 11.46 -9.18 5.46
CA ILE A 81 10.93 -10.51 5.05
C ILE A 81 9.51 -10.70 5.57
N PHE A 82 9.26 -10.37 6.85
CA PHE A 82 7.92 -10.45 7.43
C PHE A 82 6.92 -9.54 6.69
N THR A 83 7.32 -8.30 6.40
CA THR A 83 6.47 -7.34 5.67
C THR A 83 6.16 -7.85 4.26
N VAL A 84 7.17 -8.33 3.52
CA VAL A 84 6.96 -8.88 2.17
C VAL A 84 6.03 -10.08 2.21
N ALA A 85 6.23 -11.01 3.13
CA ALA A 85 5.36 -12.18 3.28
C ALA A 85 3.91 -11.78 3.59
N MET A 86 3.72 -10.81 4.50
CA MET A 86 2.39 -10.30 4.84
C MET A 86 1.71 -9.60 3.65
N VAL A 87 2.46 -8.79 2.90
CA VAL A 87 1.95 -8.12 1.69
C VAL A 87 1.55 -9.14 0.62
N LEU A 88 2.37 -10.16 0.37
CA LEU A 88 2.06 -11.21 -0.59
C LEU A 88 0.79 -11.96 -0.21
N VAL A 89 0.68 -12.37 1.05
CA VAL A 89 -0.53 -13.06 1.55
C VAL A 89 -1.77 -12.18 1.38
N CYS A 90 -1.71 -10.93 1.83
CA CYS A 90 -2.84 -10.01 1.71
C CYS A 90 -3.20 -9.70 0.25
N ALA A 91 -2.22 -9.56 -0.63
CA ALA A 91 -2.45 -9.29 -2.04
C ALA A 91 -3.13 -10.48 -2.74
N LEU A 92 -2.56 -11.70 -2.58
CA LEU A 92 -3.12 -12.90 -3.21
C LEU A 92 -4.53 -13.19 -2.70
N LEU A 93 -4.68 -13.25 -1.38
CA LEU A 93 -5.96 -13.61 -0.77
C LEU A 93 -7.00 -12.50 -0.92
N GLY A 94 -6.59 -11.24 -0.86
CA GLY A 94 -7.47 -10.10 -1.10
C GLY A 94 -7.98 -10.05 -2.54
N THR A 95 -7.11 -10.33 -3.52
CA THR A 95 -7.50 -10.39 -4.94
C THR A 95 -8.50 -11.51 -5.20
N VAL A 96 -8.25 -12.70 -4.67
CA VAL A 96 -9.17 -13.84 -4.78
C VAL A 96 -10.52 -13.52 -4.13
N ALA A 97 -10.52 -12.96 -2.92
CA ALA A 97 -11.73 -12.59 -2.21
C ALA A 97 -12.55 -11.54 -2.98
N MET A 98 -11.89 -10.52 -3.52
CA MET A 98 -12.57 -9.51 -4.36
C MET A 98 -13.14 -10.11 -5.63
N GLY A 99 -12.42 -11.02 -6.30
CA GLY A 99 -12.91 -11.74 -7.47
C GLY A 99 -14.13 -12.61 -7.19
N MET A 100 -14.29 -13.11 -5.96
CA MET A 100 -15.47 -13.83 -5.52
C MET A 100 -16.67 -12.91 -5.21
N MET A 101 -16.43 -11.66 -4.85
CA MET A 101 -17.47 -10.75 -4.36
C MET A 101 -18.13 -9.92 -5.45
N PHE A 102 -17.50 -9.75 -6.61
CA PHE A 102 -17.97 -8.87 -7.68
C PHE A 102 -18.19 -9.63 -8.99
N ASP A 103 -19.25 -9.25 -9.71
CA ASP A 103 -19.52 -9.77 -11.05
C ASP A 103 -18.47 -9.22 -12.04
N PRO A 104 -17.72 -10.08 -12.75
CA PRO A 104 -16.77 -9.67 -13.76
C PRO A 104 -17.37 -8.76 -14.85
N ALA A 105 -18.62 -9.00 -15.24
CA ALA A 105 -19.30 -8.18 -16.24
C ALA A 105 -19.55 -6.76 -15.72
N GLU A 106 -19.97 -6.62 -14.46
CA GLU A 106 -20.16 -5.33 -13.81
C GLU A 106 -18.84 -4.58 -13.62
N VAL A 107 -17.79 -5.31 -13.19
CA VAL A 107 -16.44 -4.74 -13.05
C VAL A 107 -15.91 -4.22 -14.37
N ASN A 108 -16.05 -5.00 -15.46
CA ASN A 108 -15.58 -4.58 -16.79
C ASN A 108 -16.35 -3.38 -17.34
N ALA A 109 -17.66 -3.30 -17.10
CA ALA A 109 -18.51 -2.18 -17.53
C ALA A 109 -18.14 -0.86 -16.80
N ASN A 110 -17.66 -0.94 -15.56
CA ASN A 110 -17.35 0.20 -14.70
C ASN A 110 -15.90 0.17 -14.16
N PHE A 111 -14.95 -0.29 -14.95
CA PHE A 111 -13.59 -0.62 -14.54
C PHE A 111 -12.91 0.50 -13.72
N ASN A 112 -12.94 1.74 -14.20
CA ASN A 112 -12.32 2.87 -13.50
C ASN A 112 -12.90 3.10 -12.09
N SER A 113 -14.21 2.94 -11.93
CA SER A 113 -14.88 3.08 -10.65
C SER A 113 -14.51 1.96 -9.68
N TYR A 114 -14.37 0.73 -10.18
CA TYR A 114 -13.93 -0.41 -9.39
C TYR A 114 -12.46 -0.33 -8.99
N VAL A 115 -11.59 0.17 -9.87
CA VAL A 115 -10.17 0.43 -9.52
C VAL A 115 -10.07 1.45 -8.39
N ALA A 116 -10.89 2.50 -8.40
CA ALA A 116 -10.85 3.54 -7.38
C ALA A 116 -11.54 3.13 -6.06
N ASN A 117 -12.68 2.43 -6.14
CA ASN A 117 -13.58 2.24 -4.99
C ASN A 117 -13.82 0.76 -4.63
N GLY A 118 -13.33 -0.19 -5.42
CA GLY A 118 -13.66 -1.61 -5.25
C GLY A 118 -13.37 -2.15 -3.86
N ALA A 119 -12.26 -1.76 -3.24
CA ALA A 119 -11.94 -2.18 -1.88
C ALA A 119 -12.97 -1.64 -0.85
N TYR A 120 -13.42 -0.39 -0.99
CA TYR A 120 -14.44 0.19 -0.10
C TYR A 120 -15.78 -0.53 -0.26
N TRP A 121 -16.20 -0.83 -1.49
CA TRP A 121 -17.42 -1.59 -1.76
C TRP A 121 -17.34 -3.03 -1.27
N ALA A 122 -16.18 -3.66 -1.36
CA ALA A 122 -15.97 -4.99 -0.80
C ALA A 122 -16.17 -4.99 0.72
N PHE A 123 -15.61 -4.03 1.45
CA PHE A 123 -15.82 -3.91 2.89
C PHE A 123 -17.23 -3.46 3.25
N GLN A 124 -17.91 -2.72 2.39
CA GLN A 124 -19.35 -2.42 2.55
C GLN A 124 -20.20 -3.69 2.43
N ARG A 125 -19.95 -4.51 1.41
CA ARG A 125 -20.63 -5.82 1.25
C ARG A 125 -20.37 -6.74 2.45
N LEU A 126 -19.12 -6.77 2.90
CA LEU A 126 -18.73 -7.54 4.09
C LEU A 126 -19.47 -7.06 5.35
N GLY A 127 -19.55 -5.75 5.57
CA GLY A 127 -20.27 -5.17 6.69
C GLY A 127 -21.77 -5.46 6.65
N ASN A 128 -22.38 -5.39 5.48
CA ASN A 128 -23.78 -5.75 5.28
C ASN A 128 -24.03 -7.24 5.58
N TYR A 129 -23.12 -8.12 5.17
CA TYR A 129 -23.21 -9.55 5.46
C TYR A 129 -23.21 -9.85 6.96
N TYR A 130 -22.36 -9.17 7.71
CA TYR A 130 -22.30 -9.31 9.18
C TYR A 130 -23.33 -8.45 9.94
N GLY A 131 -24.21 -7.74 9.24
CA GLY A 131 -25.23 -6.89 9.86
C GLY A 131 -24.71 -5.62 10.52
N VAL A 132 -23.46 -5.23 10.26
CA VAL A 132 -22.83 -4.02 10.81
C VAL A 132 -22.83 -2.84 9.81
N GLY A 133 -23.51 -2.98 8.68
CA GLY A 133 -23.68 -1.95 7.67
C GLY A 133 -22.34 -1.42 7.15
N ASN A 134 -22.16 -0.10 7.14
CA ASN A 134 -20.96 0.55 6.59
C ASN A 134 -19.77 0.58 7.56
N LEU A 135 -19.88 -0.01 8.76
CA LEU A 135 -18.83 0.12 9.79
C LEU A 135 -17.47 -0.39 9.31
N LEU A 136 -17.43 -1.56 8.66
CA LEU A 136 -16.16 -2.13 8.18
C LEU A 136 -15.53 -1.27 7.06
N MET A 137 -16.34 -0.71 6.18
CA MET A 137 -15.89 0.24 5.17
C MET A 137 -15.29 1.50 5.80
N ILE A 138 -15.93 2.05 6.83
CA ILE A 138 -15.44 3.24 7.54
C ILE A 138 -14.11 2.94 8.25
N ILE A 139 -14.00 1.80 8.93
CA ILE A 139 -12.75 1.38 9.58
C ILE A 139 -11.63 1.22 8.54
N TYR A 140 -11.93 0.57 7.42
CA TYR A 140 -10.97 0.44 6.32
C TYR A 140 -10.53 1.79 5.78
N ALA A 141 -11.47 2.70 5.51
CA ALA A 141 -11.20 4.05 5.00
C ALA A 141 -10.31 4.85 5.96
N ALA A 142 -10.61 4.82 7.26
CA ALA A 142 -9.80 5.49 8.28
C ALA A 142 -8.38 4.92 8.36
N CYS A 143 -8.24 3.59 8.37
CA CYS A 143 -6.93 2.93 8.38
C CYS A 143 -6.14 3.22 7.11
N ASN A 144 -6.80 3.22 5.95
CA ASN A 144 -6.17 3.55 4.67
C ASN A 144 -5.69 5.01 4.65
N ALA A 145 -6.50 5.96 5.10
CA ALA A 145 -6.13 7.37 5.19
C ALA A 145 -4.90 7.57 6.08
N ILE A 146 -4.85 6.93 7.27
CA ILE A 146 -3.68 6.96 8.16
C ILE A 146 -2.45 6.35 7.47
N GLY A 147 -2.62 5.23 6.77
CA GLY A 147 -1.56 4.57 6.02
C GLY A 147 -1.00 5.46 4.91
N GLN A 148 -1.87 6.07 4.10
CA GLN A 148 -1.48 6.98 3.02
C GLN A 148 -0.78 8.23 3.56
N PHE A 149 -1.27 8.81 4.65
CA PHE A 149 -0.62 9.93 5.30
C PHE A 149 0.79 9.56 5.80
N SER A 150 0.93 8.39 6.42
CA SER A 150 2.24 7.89 6.87
C SER A 150 3.20 7.70 5.69
N THR A 151 2.71 7.15 4.58
CA THR A 151 3.50 6.96 3.35
C THR A 151 3.94 8.31 2.77
N LEU A 152 3.06 9.31 2.75
CA LEU A 152 3.39 10.66 2.31
C LEU A 152 4.52 11.26 3.16
N VAL A 153 4.40 11.20 4.49
CA VAL A 153 5.43 11.71 5.41
C VAL A 153 6.77 11.04 5.17
N VAL A 154 6.81 9.71 5.05
CA VAL A 154 8.05 8.96 4.79
C VAL A 154 8.61 9.29 3.41
N SER A 155 7.76 9.47 2.40
CA SER A 155 8.18 9.81 1.03
C SER A 155 8.83 11.19 0.94
N ILE A 156 8.49 12.11 1.84
CA ILE A 156 9.13 13.43 1.93
C ILE A 156 10.40 13.39 2.80
N ASP A 157 10.33 12.76 3.97
CA ASP A 157 11.40 12.78 4.96
C ASP A 157 12.60 11.88 4.59
N ALA A 158 12.33 10.69 4.01
CA ALA A 158 13.39 9.74 3.71
C ALA A 158 14.42 10.25 2.68
N PRO A 159 14.03 10.78 1.50
CA PRO A 159 14.98 11.34 0.55
C PRO A 159 15.78 12.53 1.12
N LEU A 160 15.12 13.37 1.94
CA LEU A 160 15.79 14.47 2.60
C LEU A 160 16.85 13.98 3.58
N ARG A 161 16.57 12.93 4.36
CA ARG A 161 17.55 12.32 5.26
C ARG A 161 18.72 11.69 4.53
N MET A 162 18.46 11.05 3.37
CA MET A 162 19.54 10.51 2.54
C MET A 162 20.41 11.62 1.97
N LEU A 163 19.80 12.62 1.37
CA LEU A 163 20.53 13.71 0.70
C LEU A 163 21.23 14.63 1.69
N LEU A 164 20.54 15.09 2.72
CA LEU A 164 21.07 16.04 3.70
C LEU A 164 21.88 15.36 4.82
N GLY A 165 21.78 14.03 4.92
CA GLY A 165 22.57 13.22 5.86
C GLY A 165 23.97 12.89 5.36
N ASP A 166 24.18 12.88 4.05
CA ASP A 166 25.48 12.60 3.43
C ASP A 166 26.43 13.80 3.57
N GLU A 167 27.63 13.58 4.11
CA GLU A 167 28.65 14.62 4.28
C GLU A 167 29.11 15.22 2.95
N ASN A 168 29.20 14.40 1.91
CA ASN A 168 29.59 14.86 0.57
C ASN A 168 28.51 15.71 -0.09
N ALA A 169 27.23 15.40 0.13
CA ALA A 169 26.12 16.18 -0.41
C ALA A 169 25.91 17.50 0.35
N ARG A 170 26.19 17.54 1.64
CA ARG A 170 26.02 18.73 2.49
C ARG A 170 26.80 19.95 2.00
N GLN A 171 27.95 19.76 1.39
CA GLN A 171 28.78 20.87 0.89
C GLN A 171 28.11 21.65 -0.25
N PHE A 172 27.18 21.02 -1.00
CA PHE A 172 26.46 21.64 -2.10
C PHE A 172 25.08 22.20 -1.68
N VAL A 173 24.68 21.99 -0.43
CA VAL A 173 23.35 22.36 0.05
C VAL A 173 23.40 23.65 0.86
N PRO A 174 22.49 24.61 0.64
CA PRO A 174 22.40 25.82 1.46
C PRO A 174 22.24 25.50 2.94
N LYS A 175 23.04 26.17 3.80
CA LYS A 175 23.05 25.92 5.25
C LYS A 175 21.67 26.00 5.90
N GLY A 176 20.77 26.83 5.36
CA GLY A 176 19.38 26.94 5.84
C GLY A 176 18.57 25.66 5.73
N LEU A 177 18.85 24.78 4.74
CA LEU A 177 18.15 23.49 4.57
C LEU A 177 18.68 22.42 5.53
N LEU A 178 19.88 22.58 6.05
CA LEU A 178 20.51 21.64 7.00
C LEU A 178 19.99 21.79 8.43
N LYS A 179 19.17 22.82 8.71
CA LYS A 179 18.62 23.04 10.05
C LYS A 179 17.64 21.93 10.41
N GLN A 180 17.94 21.21 11.48
CA GLN A 180 17.09 20.17 12.05
C GLN A 180 16.31 20.70 13.28
N ASN A 181 15.16 20.10 13.55
CA ASN A 181 14.45 20.27 14.81
C ASN A 181 14.98 19.28 15.87
N ASP A 182 14.42 19.36 17.08
CA ASP A 182 14.78 18.52 18.25
C ASP A 182 14.57 17.01 17.98
N LYS A 183 13.77 16.67 16.98
CA LYS A 183 13.49 15.28 16.52
C LYS A 183 14.36 14.85 15.32
N GLY A 184 15.30 15.71 14.90
CA GLY A 184 16.20 15.45 13.79
C GLY A 184 15.54 15.50 12.40
N ALA A 185 14.43 16.23 12.24
CA ALA A 185 13.80 16.44 10.93
C ALA A 185 14.28 17.76 10.29
N TYR A 186 14.55 17.73 8.98
CA TYR A 186 14.99 18.89 8.20
C TYR A 186 13.77 19.76 7.80
N ILE A 187 13.31 20.64 8.71
CA ILE A 187 12.05 21.39 8.53
C ILE A 187 12.03 22.23 7.26
N ASN A 188 13.11 22.94 6.96
CA ASN A 188 13.18 23.79 5.78
C ASN A 188 13.23 22.97 4.49
N GLY A 189 13.89 21.81 4.52
CA GLY A 189 13.86 20.84 3.42
C GLY A 189 12.43 20.30 3.17
N ILE A 190 11.73 19.92 4.22
CA ILE A 190 10.32 19.47 4.13
C ILE A 190 9.44 20.58 3.53
N LYS A 191 9.55 21.81 4.01
CA LYS A 191 8.79 22.95 3.46
C LYS A 191 9.06 23.16 1.97
N MET A 192 10.34 23.08 1.57
CA MET A 192 10.73 23.21 0.16
C MET A 192 10.09 22.11 -0.70
N VAL A 193 10.16 20.85 -0.28
CA VAL A 193 9.54 19.73 -1.04
C VAL A 193 8.03 19.90 -1.13
N VAL A 194 7.36 20.29 -0.03
CA VAL A 194 5.90 20.51 -0.03
C VAL A 194 5.50 21.65 -0.99
N VAL A 195 6.26 22.73 -1.02
CA VAL A 195 6.00 23.85 -1.95
C VAL A 195 6.23 23.40 -3.39
N LEU A 196 7.34 22.69 -3.67
CA LEU A 196 7.63 22.20 -5.02
C LEU A 196 6.56 21.21 -5.51
N CYS A 197 6.19 20.23 -4.70
CA CYS A 197 5.16 19.27 -5.05
C CYS A 197 3.79 19.97 -5.22
N GLY A 198 3.45 20.89 -4.35
CA GLY A 198 2.22 21.68 -4.45
C GLY A 198 2.15 22.53 -5.72
N SER A 199 3.28 23.11 -6.15
CA SER A 199 3.34 23.90 -7.39
C SER A 199 3.23 23.08 -8.68
N ILE A 200 3.46 21.77 -8.61
CA ILE A 200 3.30 20.87 -9.77
C ILE A 200 1.85 20.39 -9.90
N ILE A 201 1.13 20.32 -8.78
CA ILE A 201 -0.26 19.82 -8.73
C ILE A 201 -1.26 20.92 -9.09
N LEU A 202 -0.93 22.19 -8.84
CA LEU A 202 -1.75 23.38 -9.18
C LEU A 202 -1.51 23.83 -10.62
#